data_772f5e5f71e253871ffab276f90e7797
#
_entry.id   772f5e5f71e253871ffab276f90e7797
#
_cell.length_a   1.000
_cell.length_b   1.000
_cell.length_c   1.000
_cell.angle_alpha   90.00
_cell.angle_beta   90.00
_cell.angle_gamma   90.00
#
_symmetry.space_group_name_H-M   'P 1'
#
loop_
_entity.id
_entity.type
_entity.pdbx_description
1 polymer ?
#
loop_
_entity_poly.entity_id
_entity_poly.type
_entity_poly.pdbx_seq_one_letter_code
_entity_poly.pdbx_strand_id
1 'polypeptide(L)'
;MGKKASSVETLVDAREHVLYCGVTMTGKTTLAREHAAILVAAKYQVFVYDPVGTDTANGNWPEGAEILTTPKEFHECIEDLQSDGGDPEHPVFFFVDEGADIFGHQETHAHWIARKIRHVEVYLRIIAQRPNMLHPSVRTQCSYVYMLRLSKDDARIICSDMGHGSEVFSTVLDKGDCILLTSGSSAIEQFNVFQLVGVDPDAPRKVKA
;
A
#
# COMPACT_ATOMS: atom_id res chain seq x y z
N MET A 1 -5.22 -20.05 -25.50
CA MET A 1 -5.40 -18.62 -25.36
C MET A 1 -4.91 -18.26 -23.95
N GLY A 2 -3.68 -17.74 -23.82
CA GLY A 2 -3.14 -17.30 -22.54
C GLY A 2 -3.91 -16.07 -22.07
N LYS A 3 -4.45 -16.09 -20.82
CA LYS A 3 -4.90 -14.87 -20.15
C LYS A 3 -3.69 -13.94 -20.08
N LYS A 4 -3.78 -12.75 -20.72
CA LYS A 4 -2.86 -11.66 -20.36
C LYS A 4 -3.07 -11.41 -18.86
N ALA A 5 -2.00 -11.56 -18.08
CA ALA A 5 -2.00 -11.07 -16.69
C ALA A 5 -2.47 -9.63 -16.73
N SER A 6 -3.38 -9.24 -15.83
CA SER A 6 -3.78 -7.84 -15.73
C SER A 6 -2.56 -7.03 -15.29
N SER A 7 -2.43 -5.80 -15.73
CA SER A 7 -1.34 -4.90 -15.33
C SER A 7 -1.24 -4.75 -13.81
N VAL A 8 -2.35 -4.93 -13.08
CA VAL A 8 -2.42 -4.96 -11.63
C VAL A 8 -1.60 -6.12 -11.03
N GLU A 9 -1.64 -7.32 -11.64
CA GLU A 9 -0.83 -8.47 -11.20
C GLU A 9 0.67 -8.26 -11.47
N THR A 10 1.02 -7.52 -12.51
CA THR A 10 2.43 -7.25 -12.89
C THR A 10 3.11 -6.18 -12.03
N LEU A 11 2.37 -5.45 -11.19
CA LEU A 11 2.94 -4.38 -10.36
C LEU A 11 3.12 -4.78 -8.89
N VAL A 12 2.75 -6.00 -8.51
CA VAL A 12 2.84 -6.43 -7.10
C VAL A 12 4.29 -6.45 -6.63
N ASP A 13 5.21 -6.93 -7.44
CA ASP A 13 6.65 -7.02 -7.19
C ASP A 13 7.44 -5.81 -7.75
N ALA A 14 6.75 -4.74 -8.15
CA ALA A 14 7.42 -3.53 -8.61
C ALA A 14 8.36 -2.98 -7.55
N ARG A 15 9.61 -2.73 -7.92
CA ARG A 15 10.67 -2.19 -7.06
C ARG A 15 10.54 -0.68 -6.91
N GLU A 16 9.37 -0.28 -6.43
CA GLU A 16 8.98 1.12 -6.24
C GLU A 16 8.09 1.24 -5.00
N HIS A 17 7.97 2.42 -4.43
CA HIS A 17 7.02 2.66 -3.36
C HIS A 17 5.60 2.74 -3.90
N VAL A 18 4.66 2.18 -3.15
CA VAL A 18 3.25 2.11 -3.50
C VAL A 18 2.39 2.68 -2.36
N LEU A 19 1.40 3.47 -2.72
CA LEU A 19 0.40 3.99 -1.79
C LEU A 19 -0.97 3.34 -2.06
N TYR A 20 -1.61 2.83 -1.03
CA TYR A 20 -3.01 2.40 -1.02
C TYR A 20 -3.80 3.42 -0.21
N CYS A 21 -4.69 4.16 -0.83
CA CYS A 21 -5.44 5.21 -0.14
C CYS A 21 -6.94 5.14 -0.38
N GLY A 22 -7.72 5.52 0.62
CA GLY A 22 -9.18 5.50 0.58
C GLY A 22 -9.80 5.49 1.97
N VAL A 23 -11.05 5.85 2.10
CA VAL A 23 -11.75 5.83 3.40
C VAL A 23 -11.87 4.40 3.96
N THR A 24 -12.22 4.29 5.22
CA THR A 24 -12.40 3.00 5.90
C THR A 24 -13.39 2.10 5.14
N MET A 25 -13.16 0.79 5.17
CA MET A 25 -14.01 -0.25 4.57
C MET A 25 -14.13 -0.23 3.04
N THR A 26 -13.21 0.43 2.33
CA THR A 26 -13.20 0.45 0.86
C THR A 26 -12.40 -0.69 0.23
N GLY A 27 -11.63 -1.46 1.00
CA GLY A 27 -10.85 -2.59 0.50
C GLY A 27 -9.33 -2.37 0.44
N LYS A 28 -8.79 -1.26 0.96
CA LYS A 28 -7.34 -0.98 0.98
C LYS A 28 -6.51 -2.12 1.55
N THR A 29 -6.78 -2.44 2.82
CA THR A 29 -6.04 -3.48 3.54
C THR A 29 -6.29 -4.87 2.93
N THR A 30 -7.48 -5.11 2.35
CA THR A 30 -7.77 -6.35 1.60
C THR A 30 -6.84 -6.49 0.39
N LEU A 31 -6.70 -5.42 -0.42
CA LEU A 31 -5.80 -5.42 -1.58
C LEU A 31 -4.34 -5.56 -1.15
N ALA A 32 -3.93 -4.82 -0.12
CA ALA A 32 -2.56 -4.88 0.39
C ALA A 32 -2.19 -6.28 0.90
N ARG A 33 -3.10 -6.95 1.60
CA ARG A 33 -2.92 -8.33 2.08
C ARG A 33 -2.80 -9.34 0.94
N GLU A 34 -3.59 -9.17 -0.12
CA GLU A 34 -3.46 -10.00 -1.32
C GLU A 34 -2.10 -9.82 -1.98
N HIS A 35 -1.63 -8.58 -2.12
CA HIS A 35 -0.30 -8.31 -2.65
C HIS A 35 0.80 -8.90 -1.74
N ALA A 36 0.66 -8.79 -0.42
CA ALA A 36 1.58 -9.41 0.52
C ALA A 36 1.61 -10.95 0.38
N ALA A 37 0.43 -11.57 0.19
CA ALA A 37 0.32 -13.02 -0.01
C ALA A 37 1.02 -13.47 -1.30
N ILE A 38 0.87 -12.73 -2.39
CA ILE A 38 1.56 -13.00 -3.66
C ILE A 38 3.09 -12.89 -3.47
N LEU A 39 3.57 -11.86 -2.77
CA LEU A 39 5.01 -11.66 -2.53
C LEU A 39 5.60 -12.76 -1.65
N VAL A 40 4.91 -13.14 -0.57
CA VAL A 40 5.31 -14.27 0.28
C VAL A 40 5.35 -15.58 -0.51
N ALA A 41 4.34 -15.84 -1.35
CA ALA A 41 4.31 -17.03 -2.21
C ALA A 41 5.46 -17.04 -3.22
N ALA A 42 5.87 -15.87 -3.71
CA ALA A 42 7.04 -15.68 -4.57
C ALA A 42 8.38 -15.73 -3.81
N LYS A 43 8.37 -15.97 -2.49
CA LYS A 43 9.54 -16.07 -1.62
C LYS A 43 10.30 -14.77 -1.37
N TYR A 44 9.66 -13.65 -1.57
CA TYR A 44 10.20 -12.38 -1.12
C TYR A 44 10.09 -12.23 0.40
N GLN A 45 11.01 -11.48 0.98
CA GLN A 45 10.91 -11.07 2.38
C GLN A 45 9.86 -9.96 2.52
N VAL A 46 8.89 -10.19 3.40
CA VAL A 46 7.77 -9.29 3.63
C VAL A 46 7.66 -8.93 5.09
N PHE A 47 7.79 -7.64 5.40
CA PHE A 47 7.48 -7.07 6.71
C PHE A 47 6.15 -6.35 6.67
N VAL A 48 5.49 -6.31 7.81
CA VAL A 48 4.23 -5.60 7.98
C VAL A 48 4.25 -4.85 9.30
N TYR A 49 4.11 -3.55 9.26
CA TYR A 49 3.75 -2.77 10.43
C TYR A 49 2.22 -2.69 10.52
N ASP A 50 1.66 -3.27 11.57
CA ASP A 50 0.22 -3.28 11.86
C ASP A 50 -0.01 -2.94 13.34
N PRO A 51 -0.20 -1.64 13.68
CA PRO A 51 -0.33 -1.19 15.07
C PRO A 51 -1.62 -1.62 15.75
N VAL A 52 -2.63 -1.97 14.97
CA VAL A 52 -3.92 -2.46 15.49
C VAL A 52 -3.81 -3.93 15.89
N GLY A 53 -2.77 -4.60 15.41
CA GLY A 53 -2.57 -6.01 15.56
C GLY A 53 -3.49 -6.81 14.63
N THR A 54 -3.25 -8.10 14.58
CA THR A 54 -4.07 -9.02 13.81
C THR A 54 -5.46 -9.16 14.43
N ASP A 55 -6.26 -8.12 14.38
CA ASP A 55 -7.67 -8.27 14.69
C ASP A 55 -8.28 -9.18 13.63
N THR A 56 -8.50 -10.39 14.06
CA THR A 56 -9.01 -11.50 13.28
C THR A 56 -10.32 -11.21 12.57
N ALA A 57 -11.00 -10.13 12.92
CA ALA A 57 -12.25 -9.71 12.28
C ALA A 57 -12.10 -9.32 10.81
N ASN A 58 -10.90 -8.86 10.41
CA ASN A 58 -10.65 -8.37 9.05
C ASN A 58 -9.77 -9.29 8.18
N GLY A 59 -9.45 -10.49 8.66
CA GLY A 59 -8.49 -11.40 8.05
C GLY A 59 -7.07 -11.12 8.54
N ASN A 60 -6.18 -12.08 8.40
CA ASN A 60 -4.80 -11.99 8.84
C ASN A 60 -3.89 -11.60 7.67
N TRP A 61 -2.74 -11.02 7.97
CA TRP A 61 -1.63 -10.97 7.04
C TRP A 61 -1.16 -12.39 6.69
N PRO A 62 -0.55 -12.61 5.51
CA PRO A 62 -0.17 -13.95 5.09
C PRO A 62 0.84 -14.57 6.04
N GLU A 63 0.72 -15.87 6.24
CA GLU A 63 1.73 -16.66 6.96
C GLU A 63 3.07 -16.55 6.22
N GLY A 64 4.13 -16.20 6.95
CA GLY A 64 5.46 -15.93 6.39
C GLY A 64 5.80 -14.45 6.23
N ALA A 65 4.85 -13.54 6.47
CA ALA A 65 5.17 -12.13 6.70
C ALA A 65 5.56 -11.91 8.17
N GLU A 66 6.56 -11.08 8.40
CA GLU A 66 6.97 -10.66 9.75
C GLU A 66 6.14 -9.45 10.20
N ILE A 67 5.46 -9.58 11.35
CA ILE A 67 4.52 -8.56 11.83
C ILE A 67 5.16 -7.75 12.96
N LEU A 68 5.18 -6.44 12.80
CA LEU A 68 5.64 -5.46 13.77
C LEU A 68 4.42 -4.65 14.23
N THR A 69 4.30 -4.43 15.53
CA THR A 69 3.10 -3.84 16.13
C THR A 69 3.33 -2.49 16.76
N THR A 70 4.59 -2.09 16.96
CA THR A 70 4.95 -0.82 17.58
C THR A 70 5.83 0.02 16.66
N PRO A 71 5.76 1.37 16.76
CA PRO A 71 6.67 2.24 16.02
C PRO A 71 8.14 1.96 16.32
N LYS A 72 8.45 1.51 17.53
CA LYS A 72 9.83 1.15 17.94
C LYS A 72 10.34 -0.03 17.13
N GLU A 73 9.57 -1.13 17.05
CA GLU A 73 9.91 -2.31 16.23
C GLU A 73 10.09 -1.92 14.76
N PHE A 74 9.21 -1.05 14.24
CA PHE A 74 9.34 -0.53 12.88
C PHE A 74 10.68 0.16 12.66
N HIS A 75 11.06 1.10 13.55
CA HIS A 75 12.31 1.84 13.42
C HIS A 75 13.55 0.94 13.56
N GLU A 76 13.56 0.04 14.54
CA GLU A 76 14.64 -0.94 14.72
C GLU A 76 14.80 -1.81 13.48
N CYS A 77 13.73 -2.36 12.94
CA CYS A 77 13.76 -3.15 11.70
C CYS A 77 14.30 -2.34 10.50
N ILE A 78 13.88 -1.08 10.33
CA ILE A 78 14.40 -0.20 9.28
C ILE A 78 15.90 0.07 9.43
N GLU A 79 16.39 0.30 10.65
CA GLU A 79 17.79 0.51 10.94
C GLU A 79 18.62 -0.74 10.63
N ASP A 80 18.13 -1.93 10.99
CA ASP A 80 18.76 -3.20 10.67
C ASP A 80 18.85 -3.40 9.15
N LEU A 81 17.76 -3.23 8.42
CA LEU A 81 17.74 -3.34 6.96
C LEU A 81 18.67 -2.34 6.27
N GLN A 82 18.82 -1.13 6.83
CA GLN A 82 19.78 -0.15 6.32
C GLN A 82 21.23 -0.55 6.58
N SER A 83 21.51 -1.13 7.75
CA SER A 83 22.87 -1.56 8.13
C SER A 83 23.34 -2.75 7.30
N ASP A 84 22.43 -3.64 6.92
CA ASP A 84 22.72 -4.81 6.07
C ASP A 84 23.04 -4.45 4.62
N GLY A 85 22.72 -3.20 4.19
CA GLY A 85 23.11 -2.65 2.89
C GLY A 85 22.24 -3.07 1.72
N GLY A 86 21.24 -3.94 1.95
CA GLY A 86 20.31 -4.45 0.93
C GLY A 86 20.92 -5.46 -0.05
N ASP A 87 20.06 -6.29 -0.62
CA ASP A 87 20.44 -7.28 -1.62
C ASP A 87 19.53 -7.14 -2.86
N PRO A 88 20.08 -6.73 -4.02
CA PRO A 88 19.28 -6.59 -5.25
C PRO A 88 18.65 -7.91 -5.74
N GLU A 89 19.20 -9.06 -5.35
CA GLU A 89 18.61 -10.36 -5.69
C GLU A 89 17.44 -10.72 -4.76
N HIS A 90 17.44 -10.15 -3.55
CA HIS A 90 16.44 -10.43 -2.52
C HIS A 90 15.80 -9.14 -1.98
N PRO A 91 15.01 -8.43 -2.81
CA PRO A 91 14.35 -7.19 -2.37
C PRO A 91 13.35 -7.45 -1.24
N VAL A 92 13.23 -6.47 -0.35
CA VAL A 92 12.31 -6.50 0.80
C VAL A 92 11.09 -5.66 0.50
N PHE A 93 9.89 -6.16 0.81
CA PHE A 93 8.64 -5.42 0.70
C PHE A 93 8.08 -5.14 2.09
N PHE A 94 7.93 -3.88 2.42
CA PHE A 94 7.51 -3.45 3.75
C PHE A 94 6.13 -2.78 3.70
N PHE A 95 5.10 -3.48 4.18
CA PHE A 95 3.75 -2.96 4.30
C PHE A 95 3.61 -2.15 5.59
N VAL A 96 3.01 -0.95 5.49
CA VAL A 96 2.80 -0.05 6.63
C VAL A 96 1.31 0.26 6.69
N ASP A 97 0.57 -0.48 7.52
CA ASP A 97 -0.84 -0.17 7.79
C ASP A 97 -0.92 1.03 8.76
N GLU A 98 -1.94 1.87 8.60
CA GLU A 98 -2.03 3.17 9.24
C GLU A 98 -0.76 4.03 9.02
N GLY A 99 -0.35 4.16 7.75
CA GLY A 99 0.89 4.85 7.36
C GLY A 99 1.04 6.28 7.90
N ALA A 100 -0.06 6.94 8.31
CA ALA A 100 -0.02 8.26 8.92
C ALA A 100 0.65 8.27 10.31
N ASP A 101 0.66 7.13 11.01
CA ASP A 101 1.32 7.01 12.32
C ASP A 101 2.85 7.05 12.20
N ILE A 102 3.37 6.57 11.07
CA ILE A 102 4.82 6.52 10.80
C ILE A 102 5.25 7.69 9.91
N PHE A 103 4.45 8.05 8.92
CA PHE A 103 4.79 9.00 7.85
C PHE A 103 3.98 10.29 7.90
N GLY A 104 3.43 10.63 9.05
CA GLY A 104 2.66 11.87 9.26
C GLY A 104 3.52 13.13 9.21
N HIS A 105 2.85 14.29 9.18
CA HIS A 105 3.52 15.60 9.06
C HIS A 105 4.50 15.93 10.20
N GLN A 106 4.31 15.36 11.38
CA GLN A 106 5.14 15.62 12.56
C GLN A 106 6.37 14.71 12.65
N GLU A 107 6.40 13.63 11.84
CA GLU A 107 7.44 12.62 11.88
C GLU A 107 8.61 12.98 10.95
N THR A 108 9.51 13.84 11.43
CA THR A 108 10.62 14.37 10.61
C THR A 108 11.60 13.33 10.10
N HIS A 109 11.78 12.20 10.80
CA HIS A 109 12.62 11.09 10.34
C HIS A 109 11.96 10.22 9.27
N ALA A 110 10.65 10.10 9.30
CA ALA A 110 9.92 9.16 8.46
C ALA A 110 10.01 9.49 6.96
N HIS A 111 10.02 10.78 6.59
CA HIS A 111 10.19 11.13 5.18
C HIS A 111 11.62 10.91 4.68
N TRP A 112 12.61 10.93 5.56
CA TRP A 112 13.96 10.52 5.21
C TRP A 112 14.00 9.03 4.87
N ILE A 113 13.33 8.18 5.65
CA ILE A 113 13.19 6.75 5.39
C ILE A 113 12.60 6.53 3.99
N ALA A 114 11.44 7.10 3.68
CA ALA A 114 10.78 6.93 2.39
C ALA A 114 11.67 7.36 1.20
N ARG A 115 12.57 8.33 1.40
CA ARG A 115 13.48 8.79 0.33
C ARG A 115 14.72 7.92 0.15
N LYS A 116 15.17 7.23 1.19
CA LYS A 116 16.47 6.56 1.23
C LYS A 116 16.39 5.04 1.20
N ILE A 117 15.33 4.47 1.77
CA ILE A 117 15.26 3.03 2.02
C ILE A 117 15.30 2.18 0.73
N ARG A 118 14.84 2.71 -0.41
CA ARG A 118 14.94 2.00 -1.68
C ARG A 118 16.38 1.78 -2.17
N HIS A 119 17.36 2.55 -1.65
CA HIS A 119 18.78 2.35 -1.98
C HIS A 119 19.35 1.08 -1.32
N VAL A 120 18.63 0.51 -0.37
CA VAL A 120 18.93 -0.78 0.26
C VAL A 120 17.86 -1.83 -0.09
N GLU A 121 17.27 -1.70 -1.29
CA GLU A 121 16.31 -2.64 -1.86
C GLU A 121 15.06 -2.91 -0.99
N VAL A 122 14.65 -1.91 -0.22
CA VAL A 122 13.42 -1.96 0.58
C VAL A 122 12.34 -1.09 -0.05
N TYR A 123 11.19 -1.69 -0.35
CA TYR A 123 10.10 -1.05 -1.08
C TYR A 123 8.85 -0.95 -0.21
N LEU A 124 8.47 0.28 0.11
CA LEU A 124 7.34 0.57 0.99
C LEU A 124 6.00 0.37 0.28
N ARG A 125 5.05 -0.21 0.99
CA ARG A 125 3.65 -0.45 0.65
C ARG A 125 2.79 0.26 1.69
N ILE A 126 2.58 1.57 1.51
CA ILE A 126 1.97 2.44 2.51
C ILE A 126 0.45 2.40 2.37
N ILE A 127 -0.27 2.15 3.46
CA ILE A 127 -1.72 2.13 3.50
C ILE A 127 -2.19 3.33 4.33
N ALA A 128 -3.03 4.19 3.77
CA ALA A 128 -3.51 5.38 4.45
C ALA A 128 -5.00 5.62 4.19
N GLN A 129 -5.73 6.00 5.23
CA GLN A 129 -7.14 6.35 5.10
C GLN A 129 -7.30 7.71 4.40
N ARG A 130 -6.42 8.65 4.73
CA ARG A 130 -6.41 10.01 4.20
C ARG A 130 -5.00 10.38 3.76
N PRO A 131 -4.75 10.48 2.47
CA PRO A 131 -3.41 10.80 1.97
C PRO A 131 -2.89 12.16 2.42
N ASN A 132 -3.78 13.12 2.73
CA ASN A 132 -3.38 14.42 3.25
C ASN A 132 -2.74 14.35 4.65
N MET A 133 -2.89 13.26 5.40
CA MET A 133 -2.23 13.05 6.69
C MET A 133 -0.78 12.59 6.53
N LEU A 134 -0.43 12.05 5.36
CA LEU A 134 0.95 11.69 5.03
C LEU A 134 1.75 12.95 4.64
N HIS A 135 3.01 12.99 5.03
CA HIS A 135 3.91 14.06 4.59
C HIS A 135 4.03 14.08 3.05
N PRO A 136 3.98 15.27 2.39
CA PRO A 136 4.03 15.36 0.93
C PRO A 136 5.24 14.65 0.30
N SER A 137 6.42 14.72 0.94
CA SER A 137 7.62 14.06 0.43
C SER A 137 7.54 12.54 0.47
N VAL A 138 6.64 11.94 1.25
CA VAL A 138 6.39 10.49 1.25
C VAL A 138 5.49 10.13 0.07
N ARG A 139 4.36 10.85 -0.09
CA ARG A 139 3.42 10.62 -1.19
C ARG A 139 4.09 10.73 -2.56
N THR A 140 4.93 11.76 -2.75
CA THR A 140 5.64 11.99 -4.03
C THR A 140 6.78 10.99 -4.30
N GLN A 141 7.15 10.14 -3.33
CA GLN A 141 8.07 9.02 -3.56
C GLN A 141 7.34 7.76 -4.05
N CYS A 142 6.00 7.71 -3.97
CA CYS A 142 5.24 6.57 -4.47
C CYS A 142 5.07 6.67 -5.98
N SER A 143 5.56 5.67 -6.72
CA SER A 143 5.42 5.60 -8.17
C SER A 143 4.05 5.07 -8.59
N TYR A 144 3.37 4.35 -7.71
CA TYR A 144 2.04 3.79 -7.93
C TYR A 144 1.10 4.14 -6.78
N VAL A 145 -0.13 4.49 -7.12
CA VAL A 145 -1.18 4.74 -6.14
C VAL A 145 -2.44 3.96 -6.49
N TYR A 146 -2.83 3.06 -5.61
CA TYR A 146 -4.14 2.43 -5.60
C TYR A 146 -5.11 3.35 -4.86
N MET A 147 -5.86 4.12 -5.62
CA MET A 147 -6.84 5.08 -5.11
C MET A 147 -8.22 4.45 -5.08
N LEU A 148 -8.70 4.16 -3.87
CA LEU A 148 -10.08 3.77 -3.62
C LEU A 148 -10.92 5.03 -3.32
N ARG A 149 -12.18 4.88 -2.89
CA ARG A 149 -13.04 6.01 -2.59
C ARG A 149 -12.40 6.98 -1.59
N LEU A 150 -12.27 8.23 -1.98
CA LEU A 150 -11.73 9.34 -1.20
C LEU A 150 -12.69 10.53 -1.18
N SER A 151 -12.44 11.50 -0.30
CA SER A 151 -13.00 12.85 -0.43
C SER A 151 -12.47 13.53 -1.70
N LYS A 152 -13.21 14.50 -2.25
CA LYS A 152 -12.76 15.24 -3.43
C LYS A 152 -11.41 15.94 -3.21
N ASP A 153 -11.17 16.45 -2.00
CA ASP A 153 -9.94 17.15 -1.68
C ASP A 153 -8.75 16.19 -1.57
N ASP A 154 -8.94 15.04 -0.92
CA ASP A 154 -7.92 14.00 -0.84
C ASP A 154 -7.59 13.42 -2.22
N ALA A 155 -8.59 13.19 -3.07
CA ALA A 155 -8.40 12.73 -4.45
C ALA A 155 -7.63 13.76 -5.30
N ARG A 156 -7.96 15.07 -5.14
CA ARG A 156 -7.24 16.15 -5.82
C ARG A 156 -5.75 16.18 -5.45
N ILE A 157 -5.44 16.00 -4.17
CA ILE A 157 -4.04 15.95 -3.69
C ILE A 157 -3.30 14.81 -4.39
N ILE A 158 -3.86 13.61 -4.39
CA ILE A 158 -3.21 12.44 -5.01
C ILE A 158 -3.03 12.62 -6.51
N CYS A 159 -4.07 13.05 -7.21
CA CYS A 159 -3.95 13.26 -8.67
C CYS A 159 -2.92 14.33 -8.99
N SER A 160 -2.85 15.42 -8.20
CA SER A 160 -1.81 16.45 -8.35
C SER A 160 -0.41 15.88 -8.11
N ASP A 161 -0.21 15.12 -7.02
CA ASP A 161 1.07 14.50 -6.71
C ASP A 161 1.54 13.51 -7.81
N MET A 162 0.58 12.83 -8.46
CA MET A 162 0.83 11.85 -9.52
C MET A 162 0.88 12.46 -10.94
N GLY A 163 0.59 13.74 -11.08
CA GLY A 163 0.58 14.45 -12.38
C GLY A 163 -0.67 14.19 -13.24
N HIS A 164 -1.78 13.76 -12.62
CA HIS A 164 -3.05 13.54 -13.30
C HIS A 164 -3.97 14.78 -13.26
N GLY A 165 -4.83 14.90 -14.26
CA GLY A 165 -5.79 15.99 -14.36
C GLY A 165 -7.05 15.79 -13.52
N SER A 166 -7.95 16.77 -13.61
CA SER A 166 -9.18 16.81 -12.80
C SER A 166 -10.26 15.80 -13.23
N GLU A 167 -10.13 15.18 -14.38
CA GLU A 167 -11.07 14.16 -14.89
C GLU A 167 -11.17 12.95 -13.96
N VAL A 168 -10.09 12.62 -13.25
CA VAL A 168 -10.05 11.53 -12.27
C VAL A 168 -10.92 11.84 -11.04
N PHE A 169 -11.08 13.12 -10.69
CA PHE A 169 -11.89 13.54 -9.54
C PHE A 169 -13.39 13.39 -9.73
N SER A 170 -13.86 13.38 -10.99
CA SER A 170 -15.28 13.26 -11.29
C SER A 170 -15.80 11.84 -11.17
N THR A 171 -14.89 10.87 -11.05
CA THR A 171 -15.25 9.46 -10.92
C THR A 171 -15.75 9.19 -9.50
N VAL A 172 -17.01 8.79 -9.39
CA VAL A 172 -17.57 8.29 -8.14
C VAL A 172 -17.17 6.83 -8.01
N LEU A 173 -16.41 6.51 -6.97
CA LEU A 173 -16.00 5.15 -6.68
C LEU A 173 -16.93 4.53 -5.65
N ASP A 174 -17.47 3.36 -5.99
CA ASP A 174 -18.23 2.54 -5.07
C ASP A 174 -17.31 1.72 -4.14
N LYS A 175 -17.91 0.96 -3.24
CA LYS A 175 -17.17 0.08 -2.34
C LYS A 175 -16.38 -0.96 -3.14
N GLY A 176 -15.07 -0.96 -2.96
CA GLY A 176 -14.16 -1.86 -3.67
C GLY A 176 -13.65 -1.33 -5.01
N ASP A 177 -14.26 -0.31 -5.59
CA ASP A 177 -13.71 0.28 -6.81
C ASP A 177 -12.38 0.95 -6.51
N CYS A 178 -11.42 0.69 -7.38
CA CYS A 178 -10.06 1.17 -7.28
C CYS A 178 -9.57 1.71 -8.62
N ILE A 179 -8.89 2.83 -8.57
CA ILE A 179 -8.15 3.41 -9.68
C ILE A 179 -6.66 3.25 -9.38
N LEU A 180 -5.93 2.65 -10.32
CA LEU A 180 -4.47 2.62 -10.29
C LEU A 180 -3.93 3.81 -11.08
N LEU A 181 -3.17 4.64 -10.40
CA LEU A 181 -2.43 5.76 -10.96
C LEU A 181 -0.94 5.44 -10.99
N THR A 182 -0.29 5.78 -12.10
CA THR A 182 1.17 5.64 -12.27
C THR A 182 1.78 7.03 -12.44
N SER A 183 2.79 7.35 -11.65
CA SER A 183 3.48 8.63 -11.70
C SER A 183 4.09 8.87 -13.08
N GLY A 184 3.85 10.06 -13.64
CA GLY A 184 4.35 10.44 -14.97
C GLY A 184 3.66 9.75 -16.15
N SER A 185 2.60 8.97 -15.91
CA SER A 185 1.78 8.35 -16.96
C SER A 185 0.38 8.96 -16.95
N SER A 186 -0.21 9.15 -18.12
CA SER A 186 -1.64 9.51 -18.25
C SER A 186 -2.56 8.28 -18.21
N ALA A 187 -2.00 7.07 -18.18
CA ALA A 187 -2.79 5.85 -18.13
C ALA A 187 -3.47 5.70 -16.77
N ILE A 188 -4.75 5.36 -16.80
CA ILE A 188 -5.57 5.09 -15.63
C ILE A 188 -6.18 3.72 -15.82
N GLU A 189 -6.02 2.86 -14.81
CA GLU A 189 -6.66 1.56 -14.78
C GLU A 189 -7.70 1.55 -13.67
N GLN A 190 -8.87 1.01 -13.97
CA GLN A 190 -9.96 0.87 -13.00
C GLN A 190 -10.36 -0.59 -12.86
N PHE A 191 -10.53 -1.04 -11.62
CA PHE A 191 -10.98 -2.40 -11.29
C PHE A 191 -11.70 -2.41 -9.94
N ASN A 192 -12.33 -3.54 -9.61
CA ASN A 192 -12.93 -3.73 -8.30
C ASN A 192 -12.10 -4.74 -7.49
N VAL A 193 -11.62 -4.31 -6.32
CA VAL A 193 -10.74 -5.09 -5.42
C VAL A 193 -11.40 -6.41 -5.02
N PHE A 194 -12.67 -6.39 -4.63
CA PHE A 194 -13.36 -7.60 -4.14
C PHE A 194 -13.55 -8.64 -5.26
N GLN A 195 -13.79 -8.18 -6.49
CA GLN A 195 -13.84 -9.06 -7.67
C GLN A 195 -12.44 -9.62 -7.99
N LEU A 196 -11.41 -8.80 -7.87
CA LEU A 196 -10.03 -9.20 -8.12
C LEU A 196 -9.58 -10.32 -7.16
N VAL A 197 -9.88 -10.15 -5.86
CA VAL A 197 -9.46 -11.11 -4.81
C VAL A 197 -10.48 -12.22 -4.56
N GLY A 198 -11.61 -12.24 -5.26
CA GLY A 198 -12.64 -13.27 -5.13
C GLY A 198 -13.38 -13.25 -3.77
N VAL A 199 -13.48 -12.10 -3.13
CA VAL A 199 -14.13 -11.90 -1.82
C VAL A 199 -15.49 -11.24 -2.00
N ASP A 200 -16.53 -11.76 -1.33
CA ASP A 200 -17.83 -11.09 -1.25
C ASP A 200 -17.76 -9.95 -0.22
N PRO A 201 -17.91 -8.67 -0.64
CA PRO A 201 -17.82 -7.51 0.24
C PRO A 201 -18.94 -7.44 1.30
N ASP A 202 -20.04 -8.15 1.08
CA ASP A 202 -21.22 -8.17 1.94
C ASP A 202 -21.36 -9.49 2.73
N ALA A 203 -20.42 -10.41 2.54
CA ALA A 203 -20.39 -11.64 3.32
C ALA A 203 -20.30 -11.34 4.83
N PRO A 204 -21.08 -12.00 5.68
CA PRO A 204 -21.01 -11.80 7.10
C PRO A 204 -19.61 -12.16 7.61
N ARG A 205 -19.00 -11.21 8.32
CA ARG A 205 -17.68 -11.43 8.92
C ARG A 205 -17.76 -12.62 9.87
N LYS A 206 -16.94 -13.64 9.63
CA LYS A 206 -16.85 -14.77 10.56
C LYS A 206 -16.18 -14.27 11.84
N VAL A 207 -16.97 -13.92 12.84
CA VAL A 207 -16.46 -13.73 14.19
C VAL A 207 -16.06 -15.13 14.68
N LYS A 208 -14.76 -15.36 14.83
CA LYS A 208 -14.31 -16.57 15.53
C LYS A 208 -14.72 -16.42 17.00
N ALA A 209 -15.52 -17.37 17.49
CA ALA A 209 -15.85 -17.50 18.88
C ALA A 209 -14.61 -17.86 19.72
#